data_3e055fd33f20e719102760c82bcbf967
#
_entry.id   3e055fd33f20e719102760c82bcbf967
#
_cell.length_a   1.000
_cell.length_b   1.000
_cell.length_c   1.000
_cell.angle_alpha   90.00
_cell.angle_beta   90.00
_cell.angle_gamma   90.00
#
_symmetry.space_group_name_H-M   'P 1'
#
loop_
_entity.id
_entity.type
_entity.pdbx_description
1 polymer ?
#
loop_
_entity_poly.entity_id
_entity_poly.type
_entity_poly.pdbx_seq_one_letter_code
_entity_poly.pdbx_strand_id
1 'polypeptide(L)'
;MSNAELTKSRIIKSASSSLGSSLQKTRHQLGFDLDTVNRNTNIQIPSIDRLELGLSHKLTHAIKLALFYNREIRIELVEPGSQNSDPD
;
A
#
# COMPACT_ATOMS: atom_id res chain seq x y z
N MET A 1 -22.80 16.86 7.87
CA MET A 1 -21.77 16.01 7.57
C MET A 1 -21.84 15.48 6.21
N SER A 2 -20.79 15.52 5.60
CA SER A 2 -20.81 15.26 4.22
C SER A 2 -20.50 13.80 3.93
N ASN A 3 -21.29 13.20 3.09
CA ASN A 3 -21.02 11.83 2.68
C ASN A 3 -19.73 11.72 1.90
N ALA A 4 -19.33 12.82 1.29
CA ALA A 4 -18.09 12.84 0.52
C ALA A 4 -16.89 12.60 1.41
N GLU A 5 -16.92 13.10 2.63
CA GLU A 5 -15.82 12.89 3.55
C GLU A 5 -15.72 11.45 3.99
N LEU A 6 -16.84 10.81 4.25
CA LEU A 6 -16.81 9.41 4.62
C LEU A 6 -16.32 8.55 3.47
N THR A 7 -16.74 8.88 2.26
CA THR A 7 -16.32 8.13 1.09
C THR A 7 -14.82 8.26 0.87
N LYS A 8 -14.29 9.47 1.05
CA LYS A 8 -12.88 9.71 0.92
C LYS A 8 -12.08 8.89 1.91
N SER A 9 -12.52 8.86 3.15
CA SER A 9 -11.86 8.07 4.18
C SER A 9 -11.84 6.60 3.85
N ARG A 10 -12.93 6.08 3.33
CA ARG A 10 -13.01 4.68 2.95
C ARG A 10 -12.06 4.35 1.83
N ILE A 11 -11.99 5.23 0.82
CA ILE A 11 -11.12 5.01 -0.32
C ILE A 11 -9.66 4.99 0.11
N ILE A 12 -9.27 5.92 0.97
CA ILE A 12 -7.90 5.97 1.46
C ILE A 12 -7.56 4.72 2.25
N LYS A 13 -8.45 4.31 3.13
CA LYS A 13 -8.22 3.12 3.94
C LYS A 13 -8.11 1.88 3.07
N SER A 14 -9.00 1.76 2.11
CA SER A 14 -9.01 0.61 1.22
C SER A 14 -7.72 0.52 0.42
N ALA A 15 -7.27 1.65 -0.14
CA ALA A 15 -6.04 1.68 -0.92
C ALA A 15 -4.83 1.34 -0.08
N SER A 16 -4.74 1.90 1.13
CA SER A 16 -3.62 1.63 2.03
C SER A 16 -3.59 0.18 2.45
N SER A 17 -4.75 -0.39 2.71
CA SER A 17 -4.86 -1.77 3.11
C SER A 17 -4.44 -2.73 2.00
N SER A 18 -4.88 -2.45 0.79
CA SER A 18 -4.53 -3.24 -0.37
C SER A 18 -3.05 -3.20 -0.65
N LEU A 19 -2.47 -2.00 -0.64
CA LEU A 19 -1.06 -1.83 -0.90
C LEU A 19 -0.23 -2.50 0.19
N GLY A 20 -0.62 -2.30 1.46
CA GLY A 20 0.09 -2.88 2.57
C GLY A 20 0.09 -4.40 2.51
N SER A 21 -1.06 -4.96 2.21
CA SER A 21 -1.21 -6.40 2.09
C SER A 21 -0.32 -6.96 0.97
N SER A 22 -0.27 -6.26 -0.15
CA SER A 22 0.57 -6.67 -1.27
C SER A 22 2.05 -6.60 -0.91
N LEU A 23 2.46 -5.56 -0.20
CA LEU A 23 3.85 -5.42 0.22
C LEU A 23 4.24 -6.54 1.18
N GLN A 24 3.37 -6.84 2.13
CA GLN A 24 3.65 -7.90 3.09
C GLN A 24 3.75 -9.26 2.40
N LYS A 25 2.82 -9.53 1.51
CA LYS A 25 2.81 -10.79 0.77
C LYS A 25 4.07 -10.94 -0.05
N THR A 26 4.47 -9.87 -0.73
CA THR A 26 5.68 -9.90 -1.54
C THR A 26 6.91 -10.14 -0.68
N ARG A 27 6.99 -9.46 0.47
CA ARG A 27 8.11 -9.64 1.39
C ARG A 27 8.22 -11.10 1.82
N HIS A 28 7.09 -11.70 2.19
CA HIS A 28 7.08 -13.11 2.61
C HIS A 28 7.44 -14.04 1.47
N GLN A 29 6.94 -13.76 0.28
CA GLN A 29 7.25 -14.58 -0.90
C GLN A 29 8.73 -14.56 -1.22
N LEU A 30 9.39 -13.43 -0.99
CA LEU A 30 10.81 -13.29 -1.25
C LEU A 30 11.67 -13.77 -0.08
N GLY A 31 11.04 -14.11 1.03
CA GLY A 31 11.77 -14.64 2.19
C GLY A 31 12.50 -13.61 3.01
N PHE A 32 12.10 -12.34 2.92
CA PHE A 32 12.78 -11.28 3.68
C PHE A 32 12.14 -11.08 5.04
N ASP A 33 12.96 -11.00 6.08
CA ASP A 33 12.44 -10.58 7.38
C ASP A 33 12.55 -9.06 7.48
N LEU A 34 11.94 -8.51 8.52
CA LEU A 34 11.89 -7.05 8.67
C LEU A 34 13.27 -6.44 8.85
N ASP A 35 14.17 -7.15 9.51
CA ASP A 35 15.53 -6.66 9.69
C ASP A 35 16.27 -6.51 8.37
N THR A 36 16.11 -7.47 7.49
CA THR A 36 16.73 -7.42 6.18
C THR A 36 16.22 -6.24 5.40
N VAL A 37 14.90 -6.03 5.43
CA VAL A 37 14.30 -4.93 4.69
C VAL A 37 14.76 -3.59 5.27
N ASN A 38 14.79 -3.48 6.60
CA ASN A 38 15.26 -2.27 7.25
C ASN A 38 16.69 -1.93 6.84
N ARG A 39 17.58 -2.92 6.87
CA ARG A 39 18.97 -2.69 6.52
C ARG A 39 19.17 -2.25 5.09
N ASN A 40 18.34 -2.75 4.19
CA ASN A 40 18.49 -2.46 2.77
C ASN A 40 17.74 -1.23 2.30
N THR A 41 16.70 -0.83 2.99
CA THR A 41 15.90 0.34 2.57
C THR A 41 16.08 1.53 3.50
N ASN A 42 16.67 1.29 4.66
CA ASN A 42 16.83 2.32 5.69
C ASN A 42 15.49 2.83 6.23
N ILE A 43 14.43 2.07 6.03
CA ILE A 43 13.13 2.38 6.60
C ILE A 43 13.02 1.65 7.92
N GLN A 44 12.61 2.36 8.96
CA GLN A 44 12.52 1.79 10.29
C GLN A 44 11.46 0.68 10.32
N ILE A 45 11.74 -0.36 11.09
CA ILE A 45 10.83 -1.50 11.17
C ILE A 45 9.40 -1.10 11.55
N PRO A 46 9.15 -0.22 12.53
CA PRO A 46 7.79 0.16 12.82
C PRO A 46 7.08 0.82 11.63
N SER A 47 7.83 1.54 10.80
CA SER A 47 7.25 2.16 9.61
C SER A 47 6.86 1.12 8.58
N ILE A 48 7.70 0.10 8.39
CA ILE A 48 7.40 -0.99 7.47
C ILE A 48 6.15 -1.72 7.95
N ASP A 49 6.11 -2.01 9.24
CA ASP A 49 4.99 -2.72 9.84
C ASP A 49 3.68 -1.96 9.65
N ARG A 50 3.71 -0.65 9.88
CA ARG A 50 2.51 0.17 9.70
C ARG A 50 2.04 0.18 8.25
N LEU A 51 2.98 0.23 7.32
CA LEU A 51 2.61 0.16 5.90
C LEU A 51 1.94 -1.15 5.58
N GLU A 52 2.50 -2.24 6.06
CA GLU A 52 1.96 -3.57 5.78
C GLU A 52 0.58 -3.76 6.40
N LEU A 53 0.33 -3.10 7.52
CA LEU A 53 -0.97 -3.17 8.17
C LEU A 53 -1.99 -2.19 7.60
N GLY A 54 -1.59 -1.39 6.64
CA GLY A 54 -2.49 -0.41 6.05
C GLY A 54 -2.70 0.81 6.90
N LEU A 55 -1.81 1.06 7.87
CA LEU A 55 -1.94 2.18 8.78
C LEU A 55 -1.13 3.41 8.38
N SER A 56 -0.41 3.32 7.29
CA SER A 56 0.41 4.41 6.82
C SER A 56 0.08 4.71 5.36
N HIS A 57 0.13 5.99 5.01
CA HIS A 57 -0.10 6.43 3.63
C HIS A 57 1.17 6.97 3.00
N LYS A 58 2.32 6.65 3.57
CA LYS A 58 3.57 7.21 3.05
C LYS A 58 3.98 6.52 1.77
N LEU A 59 3.60 7.12 0.67
CA LEU A 59 3.87 6.55 -0.65
C LEU A 59 5.36 6.44 -0.93
N THR A 60 6.17 7.37 -0.42
CA THR A 60 7.61 7.31 -0.62
C THR A 60 8.21 6.05 -0.02
N HIS A 61 7.73 5.65 1.15
CA HIS A 61 8.20 4.41 1.77
C HIS A 61 7.74 3.19 0.98
N ALA A 62 6.49 3.22 0.51
CA ALA A 62 5.95 2.12 -0.27
C ALA A 62 6.74 1.94 -1.56
N ILE A 63 7.09 3.03 -2.22
CA ILE A 63 7.89 2.98 -3.44
C ILE A 63 9.28 2.40 -3.17
N LYS A 64 9.89 2.81 -2.08
CA LYS A 64 11.21 2.29 -1.71
C LYS A 64 11.16 0.79 -1.48
N LEU A 65 10.13 0.32 -0.79
CA LEU A 65 9.96 -1.10 -0.56
C LEU A 65 9.75 -1.85 -1.87
N ALA A 66 8.90 -1.32 -2.72
CA ALA A 66 8.63 -1.95 -4.00
C ALA A 66 9.89 -2.06 -4.83
N LEU A 67 10.68 -1.00 -4.87
CA LEU A 67 11.95 -1.02 -5.62
C LEU A 67 12.90 -2.06 -5.06
N PHE A 68 12.98 -2.16 -3.75
CA PHE A 68 13.83 -3.17 -3.12
C PHE A 68 13.36 -4.57 -3.48
N TYR A 69 12.03 -4.77 -3.54
CA TYR A 69 11.47 -6.06 -3.92
C TYR A 69 11.46 -6.29 -5.43
N ASN A 70 11.96 -5.33 -6.20
CA ASN A 70 11.96 -5.39 -7.65
C ASN A 70 10.53 -5.50 -8.17
N ARG A 71 9.66 -4.68 -7.63
CA ARG A 71 8.26 -4.60 -8.03
C ARG A 71 7.90 -3.18 -8.39
N GLU A 72 6.83 -3.04 -9.12
CA GLU A 72 6.36 -1.75 -9.59
C GLU A 72 5.03 -1.44 -8.93
N ILE A 73 4.85 -0.19 -8.51
CA ILE A 73 3.58 0.25 -8.00
C ILE A 73 2.91 1.04 -9.10
N ARG A 74 1.70 0.65 -9.45
CA ARG A 74 0.91 1.39 -10.43
C ARG A 74 -0.23 2.10 -9.75
N ILE A 75 -0.37 3.37 -10.09
CA ILE A 75 -1.46 4.18 -9.57
C ILE A 75 -2.22 4.70 -10.78
N GLU A 76 -3.51 4.43 -10.82
CA GLU A 76 -4.34 4.84 -11.93
C GLU A 76 -5.50 5.68 -11.46
N LEU A 77 -5.82 6.69 -12.23
CA LEU A 77 -7.01 7.48 -11.97
C LEU A 77 -8.13 6.88 -12.80
N VAL A 78 -9.21 6.54 -12.13
CA VAL A 78 -10.36 5.99 -12.83
C VAL A 78 -11.56 6.84 -12.54
N GLU A 79 -12.52 6.83 -13.44
CA GLU A 79 -13.73 7.60 -13.25
C GLU A 79 -14.60 6.95 -12.20
N PRO A 80 -15.28 7.75 -11.41
CA PRO A 80 -16.20 7.19 -10.41
C PRO A 80 -17.24 6.32 -11.11
N GLY A 81 -17.42 5.15 -10.60
CA GLY A 81 -18.37 4.23 -11.17
C GLY A 81 -17.82 3.29 -12.19
N SER A 82 -16.77 3.67 -12.89
CA SER A 82 -16.26 2.80 -13.93
C SER A 82 -15.65 1.56 -13.36
N GLN A 83 -15.13 1.64 -12.17
CA GLN A 83 -14.59 0.45 -11.61
C GLN A 83 -15.65 -0.44 -11.09
N ASN A 84 -16.85 0.02 -10.98
CA ASN A 84 -17.83 -0.83 -10.58
C ASN A 84 -18.45 -1.43 -11.72
N SER A 85 -18.16 -0.99 -12.70
CA SER A 85 -18.55 -1.47 -13.81
C SER A 85 -19.34 -2.57 -13.80
N ASP A 86 -20.16 -2.67 -13.42
CA ASP A 86 -20.77 -3.59 -13.40
C ASP A 86 -21.45 -3.57 -14.30
N PRO A 87 -21.63 -4.18 -14.74
CA PRO A 87 -22.01 -4.36 -15.75
C PRO A 87 -23.09 -4.07 -16.04
N ASP A 88 -23.44 -3.67 -16.00
CA ASP A 88 -24.48 -3.50 -16.28
C ASP A 88 -24.84 -3.69 -16.98
#